data_0bb4f8770f698f26a67f9b93eeba6792
#
_entry.id   0bb4f8770f698f26a67f9b93eeba6792
#
_cell.length_a   1.000
_cell.length_b   1.000
_cell.length_c   1.000
_cell.angle_alpha   90.00
_cell.angle_beta   90.00
_cell.angle_gamma   90.00
#
_symmetry.space_group_name_H-M   'P 1'
#
loop_
_entity.id
_entity.type
_entity.pdbx_description
1 polymer ?
#
loop_
_entity_poly.entity_id
_entity_poly.type
_entity_poly.pdbx_seq_one_letter_code
_entity_poly.pdbx_strand_id
1 'polypeptide(L)'
;FSYSFSETIAKKIGNNVFKVPIKEALRDFLGQMNNAITEDTANILLNYLMVSSQNLKTENGKSDFYLPIGKRRTRDTRFELMPLVKINDEVIFSPITLDHLKKDWINGIMDFILPYEIHLTKTKQLILDWKNSYEKKIVYDIVNLFKEKKFDIVRQNFELRKLNKTHPQWLGDYDVFAVDDKNKSIWIVECKVIEKGATFYDMYRQQNRFFNEHK
;
A
#
# COMPACT_ATOMS: atom_id res chain seq x y z
N PHE A 1 -8.27 9.96 -12.43
CA PHE A 1 -7.88 9.00 -13.47
C PHE A 1 -9.09 8.13 -13.82
N SER A 2 -9.81 8.41 -14.92
CA SER A 2 -10.72 7.46 -15.52
C SER A 2 -10.00 6.88 -16.74
N TYR A 3 -9.25 5.80 -16.57
CA TYR A 3 -8.68 5.11 -17.70
C TYR A 3 -9.75 4.18 -18.26
N SER A 4 -10.22 4.47 -19.45
CA SER A 4 -10.98 3.56 -20.28
C SER A 4 -10.34 3.56 -21.66
N PHE A 5 -10.06 2.40 -22.22
CA PHE A 5 -9.66 2.34 -23.62
C PHE A 5 -10.79 2.91 -24.48
N SER A 6 -10.43 3.71 -25.46
CA SER A 6 -11.39 4.27 -26.40
C SER A 6 -12.22 3.13 -27.02
N GLU A 7 -13.54 3.25 -27.01
CA GLU A 7 -14.44 2.30 -27.66
C GLU A 7 -14.12 2.11 -29.18
N THR A 8 -13.42 3.07 -29.74
CA THR A 8 -12.99 3.05 -31.15
C THR A 8 -11.93 1.99 -31.44
N ILE A 9 -11.08 1.65 -30.46
CA ILE A 9 -9.95 0.72 -30.63
C ILE A 9 -10.20 -0.63 -29.94
N ALA A 10 -11.10 -0.68 -28.98
CA ALA A 10 -11.38 -1.88 -28.21
C ALA A 10 -12.48 -2.72 -28.86
N LYS A 11 -12.16 -3.96 -29.25
CA LYS A 11 -13.12 -4.92 -29.80
C LYS A 11 -13.77 -5.70 -28.67
N LYS A 12 -15.11 -5.65 -28.59
CA LYS A 12 -15.87 -6.48 -27.65
C LYS A 12 -15.82 -7.95 -28.05
N ILE A 13 -15.45 -8.82 -27.12
CA ILE A 13 -15.33 -10.27 -27.32
C ILE A 13 -16.24 -11.09 -26.38
N GLY A 14 -16.90 -10.46 -25.44
CA GLY A 14 -17.82 -11.10 -24.48
C GLY A 14 -18.62 -10.07 -23.68
N ASN A 15 -19.38 -10.52 -22.69
CA ASN A 15 -20.08 -9.62 -21.79
C ASN A 15 -19.05 -8.88 -20.92
N ASN A 16 -18.95 -7.54 -21.17
CA ASN A 16 -17.97 -6.68 -20.48
C ASN A 16 -16.50 -7.12 -20.62
N VAL A 17 -16.18 -7.85 -21.68
CA VAL A 17 -14.80 -8.25 -22.00
C VAL A 17 -14.44 -7.69 -23.37
N PHE A 18 -13.30 -7.03 -23.40
CA PHE A 18 -12.78 -6.33 -24.57
C PHE A 18 -11.36 -6.76 -24.84
N LYS A 19 -10.92 -6.61 -26.09
CA LYS A 19 -9.53 -6.78 -26.48
C LYS A 19 -9.03 -5.59 -27.30
N VAL A 20 -7.77 -5.28 -27.18
CA VAL A 20 -7.10 -4.21 -27.90
C VAL A 20 -5.65 -4.62 -28.22
N PRO A 21 -5.11 -4.30 -29.41
CA PRO A 21 -3.70 -4.47 -29.68
C PRO A 21 -2.83 -3.66 -28.71
N ILE A 22 -1.73 -4.26 -28.19
CA ILE A 22 -0.86 -3.60 -27.17
C ILE A 22 -0.38 -2.23 -27.65
N LYS A 23 0.00 -2.11 -28.93
CA LYS A 23 0.48 -0.84 -29.50
C LYS A 23 -0.59 0.25 -29.49
N GLU A 24 -1.83 -0.12 -29.72
CA GLU A 24 -2.96 0.82 -29.68
C GLU A 24 -3.33 1.18 -28.25
N ALA A 25 -3.31 0.21 -27.34
CA ALA A 25 -3.47 0.46 -25.92
C ALA A 25 -2.44 1.45 -25.38
N LEU A 26 -1.17 1.30 -25.77
CA LEU A 26 -0.09 2.20 -25.39
C LEU A 26 -0.32 3.61 -25.95
N ARG A 27 -0.69 3.72 -27.23
CA ARG A 27 -0.98 5.02 -27.87
C ARG A 27 -2.14 5.75 -27.21
N ASP A 28 -3.21 5.03 -26.94
CA ASP A 28 -4.39 5.56 -26.27
C ASP A 28 -4.06 6.03 -24.84
N PHE A 29 -3.30 5.24 -24.10
CA PHE A 29 -2.81 5.59 -22.77
C PHE A 29 -1.98 6.88 -22.78
N LEU A 30 -1.03 7.01 -23.70
CA LEU A 30 -0.23 8.22 -23.88
C LEU A 30 -1.10 9.43 -24.23
N GLY A 31 -2.06 9.26 -25.13
CA GLY A 31 -3.01 10.31 -25.51
C GLY A 31 -3.85 10.78 -24.33
N GLN A 32 -4.35 9.89 -23.51
CA GLN A 32 -5.13 10.23 -22.31
C GLN A 32 -4.29 10.95 -21.24
N MET A 33 -2.99 10.68 -21.20
CA MET A 33 -2.05 11.36 -20.30
C MET A 33 -1.58 12.71 -20.86
N ASN A 34 -2.13 13.17 -21.99
CA ASN A 34 -1.70 14.40 -22.69
C ASN A 34 -0.17 14.45 -22.91
N ASN A 35 0.45 13.31 -23.14
CA ASN A 35 1.89 13.15 -23.28
C ASN A 35 2.70 13.65 -22.06
N ALA A 36 2.09 13.69 -20.86
CA ALA A 36 2.76 14.09 -19.61
C ALA A 36 3.82 13.07 -19.18
N ILE A 37 3.83 11.88 -19.77
CA ILE A 37 4.80 10.80 -19.51
C ILE A 37 5.44 10.36 -20.83
N THR A 38 6.65 9.81 -20.74
CA THR A 38 7.34 9.23 -21.89
C THR A 38 6.74 7.89 -22.27
N GLU A 39 6.95 7.47 -23.52
CA GLU A 39 6.53 6.13 -24.00
C GLU A 39 7.13 5.00 -23.16
N ASP A 40 8.40 5.12 -22.75
CA ASP A 40 9.05 4.14 -21.87
C ASP A 40 8.34 4.05 -20.51
N THR A 41 7.98 5.19 -19.92
CA THR A 41 7.23 5.23 -18.67
C THR A 41 5.84 4.59 -18.82
N ALA A 42 5.16 4.88 -19.93
CA ALA A 42 3.87 4.28 -20.24
C ALA A 42 3.96 2.77 -20.42
N ASN A 43 4.99 2.28 -21.11
CA ASN A 43 5.27 0.85 -21.27
C ASN A 43 5.52 0.18 -19.92
N ILE A 44 6.32 0.78 -19.05
CA ILE A 44 6.56 0.27 -17.71
C ILE A 44 5.24 0.17 -16.93
N LEU A 45 4.42 1.23 -16.92
CA LEU A 45 3.14 1.23 -16.23
C LEU A 45 2.17 0.19 -16.77
N LEU A 46 2.04 0.07 -18.09
CA LEU A 46 1.20 -0.97 -18.70
C LEU A 46 1.68 -2.37 -18.34
N ASN A 47 2.99 -2.60 -18.35
CA ASN A 47 3.56 -3.90 -17.96
C ASN A 47 3.28 -4.25 -16.50
N TYR A 48 3.22 -3.26 -15.60
CA TYR A 48 2.79 -3.50 -14.21
C TYR A 48 1.33 -3.90 -14.08
N LEU A 49 0.49 -3.49 -15.02
CA LEU A 49 -0.94 -3.82 -15.04
C LEU A 49 -1.26 -5.10 -15.82
N MET A 50 -0.27 -5.66 -16.52
CA MET A 50 -0.46 -6.83 -17.39
C MET A 50 -0.02 -8.12 -16.72
N VAL A 51 -0.89 -9.13 -16.78
CA VAL A 51 -0.56 -10.50 -16.44
C VAL A 51 -0.42 -11.33 -17.71
N SER A 52 0.60 -12.16 -17.75
CA SER A 52 0.81 -13.16 -18.80
C SER A 52 0.86 -14.56 -18.20
N SER A 53 0.81 -15.59 -19.04
CA SER A 53 0.97 -16.97 -18.58
C SER A 53 2.31 -17.22 -17.87
N GLN A 54 3.32 -16.41 -18.15
CA GLN A 54 4.63 -16.47 -17.51
C GLN A 54 4.59 -15.92 -16.09
N ASN A 55 3.86 -14.83 -15.87
CA ASN A 55 3.73 -14.20 -14.54
C ASN A 55 2.83 -15.00 -13.57
N LEU A 56 1.98 -15.88 -14.12
CA LEU A 56 1.11 -16.74 -13.30
C LEU A 56 1.84 -17.95 -12.69
N LYS A 57 3.08 -18.21 -13.13
CA LYS A 57 3.90 -19.28 -12.59
C LYS A 57 4.77 -18.74 -11.46
N THR A 58 4.78 -19.43 -10.33
CA THR A 58 5.77 -19.17 -9.28
C THR A 58 7.17 -19.50 -9.76
N GLU A 59 8.20 -18.97 -9.08
CA GLU A 59 9.62 -19.24 -9.39
C GLU A 59 9.94 -20.73 -9.54
N ASN A 60 9.19 -21.61 -8.85
CA ASN A 60 9.34 -23.07 -8.93
C ASN A 60 8.33 -23.75 -9.89
N GLY A 61 7.66 -23.01 -10.75
CA GLY A 61 6.66 -23.55 -11.66
C GLY A 61 5.38 -24.07 -11.01
N LYS A 62 5.23 -23.93 -9.69
CA LYS A 62 4.04 -24.30 -8.93
C LYS A 62 3.19 -23.07 -8.69
N SER A 63 1.89 -23.19 -8.92
CA SER A 63 0.93 -22.14 -8.57
C SER A 63 0.85 -22.00 -7.05
N ASP A 64 0.77 -20.75 -6.55
CA ASP A 64 0.44 -20.44 -5.15
C ASP A 64 -0.90 -21.03 -4.70
N PHE A 65 -1.69 -21.55 -5.64
CA PHE A 65 -2.97 -22.20 -5.37
C PHE A 65 -2.87 -23.35 -4.35
N TYR A 66 -1.72 -24.01 -4.27
CA TYR A 66 -1.48 -25.12 -3.35
C TYR A 66 -1.01 -24.67 -1.96
N LEU A 67 -0.75 -23.38 -1.77
CA LEU A 67 -0.39 -22.86 -0.46
C LEU A 67 -1.65 -22.59 0.38
N PRO A 68 -1.58 -22.79 1.70
CA PRO A 68 -2.62 -22.33 2.61
C PRO A 68 -2.93 -20.83 2.35
N ILE A 69 -4.21 -20.46 2.47
CA ILE A 69 -4.67 -19.09 2.17
C ILE A 69 -3.81 -18.02 2.87
N GLY A 70 -3.45 -18.25 4.16
CA GLY A 70 -2.61 -17.33 4.91
C GLY A 70 -1.13 -17.26 4.46
N LYS A 71 -0.68 -18.17 3.58
CA LYS A 71 0.68 -18.17 3.02
C LYS A 71 0.75 -17.77 1.55
N ARG A 72 -0.40 -17.52 0.92
CA ARG A 72 -0.44 -17.11 -0.49
C ARG A 72 0.06 -15.68 -0.63
N ARG A 73 1.19 -15.54 -1.32
CA ARG A 73 1.81 -14.24 -1.65
C ARG A 73 1.32 -13.68 -2.99
N THR A 74 0.17 -14.13 -3.48
CA THR A 74 -0.36 -13.81 -4.82
C THR A 74 -0.80 -12.35 -5.00
N ARG A 75 -0.21 -11.43 -4.23
CA ARG A 75 -0.47 -10.00 -4.35
C ARG A 75 -0.15 -9.50 -5.76
N ASP A 76 0.93 -10.02 -6.35
CA ASP A 76 1.51 -9.52 -7.59
C ASP A 76 0.83 -10.06 -8.85
N THR A 77 0.00 -11.10 -8.74
CA THR A 77 -0.61 -11.80 -9.88
C THR A 77 -2.13 -11.80 -9.85
N ARG A 78 -2.75 -10.95 -9.02
CA ARG A 78 -4.21 -10.86 -8.95
C ARG A 78 -4.77 -10.07 -10.10
N PHE A 79 -5.82 -10.59 -10.73
CA PHE A 79 -6.58 -9.85 -11.73
C PHE A 79 -7.14 -8.51 -11.22
N GLU A 80 -7.40 -8.40 -9.92
CA GLU A 80 -7.80 -7.15 -9.27
C GLU A 80 -6.73 -6.07 -9.38
N LEU A 81 -5.45 -6.47 -9.31
CA LEU A 81 -4.30 -5.57 -9.36
C LEU A 81 -3.64 -5.52 -10.74
N MET A 82 -3.78 -6.58 -11.53
CA MET A 82 -3.28 -6.71 -12.90
C MET A 82 -4.44 -7.06 -13.83
N PRO A 83 -5.36 -6.12 -14.08
CA PRO A 83 -6.61 -6.38 -14.79
C PRO A 83 -6.44 -6.59 -16.29
N LEU A 84 -5.23 -6.41 -16.82
CA LEU A 84 -4.90 -6.56 -18.22
C LEU A 84 -4.27 -7.93 -18.47
N VAL A 85 -4.94 -8.78 -19.25
CA VAL A 85 -4.41 -10.10 -19.61
C VAL A 85 -3.74 -10.02 -20.98
N LYS A 86 -2.43 -10.25 -21.01
CA LYS A 86 -1.67 -10.30 -22.25
C LYS A 86 -1.77 -11.66 -22.91
N ILE A 87 -2.29 -11.70 -24.14
CA ILE A 87 -2.30 -12.87 -25.01
C ILE A 87 -1.71 -12.47 -26.36
N ASN A 88 -0.52 -12.99 -26.66
CA ASN A 88 0.27 -12.58 -27.83
C ASN A 88 0.48 -11.04 -27.84
N ASP A 89 0.06 -10.36 -28.88
CA ASP A 89 0.16 -8.90 -29.06
C ASP A 89 -1.15 -8.16 -28.71
N GLU A 90 -2.07 -8.83 -28.06
CA GLU A 90 -3.34 -8.25 -27.62
C GLU A 90 -3.43 -8.22 -26.10
N VAL A 91 -4.16 -7.22 -25.60
CA VAL A 91 -4.54 -7.09 -24.19
C VAL A 91 -6.04 -7.34 -24.08
N ILE A 92 -6.43 -8.24 -23.19
CA ILE A 92 -7.82 -8.51 -22.84
C ILE A 92 -8.08 -7.87 -21.47
N PHE A 93 -9.21 -7.18 -21.33
CA PHE A 93 -9.58 -6.48 -20.11
C PHE A 93 -11.11 -6.38 -19.95
N SER A 94 -11.51 -6.05 -18.72
CA SER A 94 -12.87 -5.63 -18.41
C SER A 94 -12.86 -4.21 -17.84
N PRO A 95 -13.73 -3.30 -18.29
CA PRO A 95 -13.86 -1.97 -17.68
C PRO A 95 -14.20 -2.01 -16.20
N ILE A 96 -14.93 -3.03 -15.76
CA ILE A 96 -15.27 -3.25 -14.34
C ILE A 96 -14.00 -3.49 -13.52
N THR A 97 -13.10 -4.36 -13.99
CA THR A 97 -11.85 -4.63 -13.27
C THR A 97 -10.92 -3.43 -13.26
N LEU A 98 -10.91 -2.61 -14.31
CA LEU A 98 -10.15 -1.35 -14.33
C LEU A 98 -10.70 -0.31 -13.34
N ASP A 99 -12.01 -0.22 -13.19
CA ASP A 99 -12.64 0.67 -12.20
C ASP A 99 -12.34 0.21 -10.76
N HIS A 100 -12.38 -1.10 -10.50
CA HIS A 100 -11.95 -1.68 -9.22
C HIS A 100 -10.48 -1.37 -8.93
N LEU A 101 -9.58 -1.59 -9.88
CA LEU A 101 -8.17 -1.27 -9.74
C LEU A 101 -7.95 0.20 -9.36
N LYS A 102 -8.64 1.11 -10.05
CA LYS A 102 -8.55 2.55 -9.74
C LYS A 102 -8.94 2.84 -8.28
N LYS A 103 -10.03 2.24 -7.80
CA LYS A 103 -10.49 2.40 -6.42
C LYS A 103 -9.47 1.82 -5.44
N ASP A 104 -8.93 0.65 -5.73
CA ASP A 104 -7.95 -0.01 -4.88
C ASP A 104 -6.61 0.77 -4.82
N TRP A 105 -6.21 1.38 -5.93
CA TRP A 105 -5.02 2.24 -5.95
C TRP A 105 -5.22 3.51 -5.13
N ILE A 106 -6.36 4.19 -5.31
CA ILE A 106 -6.67 5.41 -4.55
C ILE A 106 -6.73 5.07 -3.06
N ASN A 107 -7.47 4.04 -2.68
CA ASN A 107 -7.60 3.62 -1.29
C ASN A 107 -6.25 3.16 -0.73
N GLY A 108 -5.48 2.39 -1.50
CA GLY A 108 -4.15 1.94 -1.10
C GLY A 108 -3.21 3.11 -0.81
N ILE A 109 -3.16 4.11 -1.69
CA ILE A 109 -2.34 5.31 -1.46
C ILE A 109 -2.82 6.04 -0.20
N MET A 110 -4.13 6.20 0.00
CA MET A 110 -4.69 6.82 1.20
C MET A 110 -4.37 6.05 2.48
N ASP A 111 -4.28 4.72 2.39
CA ASP A 111 -3.90 3.82 3.49
C ASP A 111 -2.37 3.62 3.59
N PHE A 112 -1.56 4.42 2.89
CA PHE A 112 -0.09 4.34 2.80
C PHE A 112 0.44 3.01 2.24
N ILE A 113 -0.38 2.30 1.48
CA ILE A 113 -0.02 1.04 0.83
C ILE A 113 0.12 1.28 -0.66
N LEU A 114 1.26 0.91 -1.23
CA LEU A 114 1.34 0.71 -2.67
C LEU A 114 0.74 -0.65 -3.00
N PRO A 115 -0.21 -0.73 -3.93
CA PRO A 115 -0.84 -2.00 -4.33
C PRO A 115 0.18 -3.02 -4.82
N TYR A 116 1.37 -2.57 -5.21
CA TYR A 116 2.50 -3.37 -5.69
C TYR A 116 3.78 -3.01 -4.98
N GLU A 117 4.73 -3.92 -5.01
CA GLU A 117 6.14 -3.57 -4.91
C GLU A 117 6.55 -2.78 -6.16
N ILE A 118 6.00 -1.59 -6.31
CA ILE A 118 6.44 -0.66 -7.34
C ILE A 118 7.90 -0.35 -7.02
N HIS A 119 8.82 -0.85 -7.85
CA HIS A 119 10.25 -0.61 -7.71
C HIS A 119 10.65 0.86 -8.01
N LEU A 120 9.68 1.77 -8.04
CA LEU A 120 9.89 3.21 -8.17
C LEU A 120 10.30 3.78 -6.80
N THR A 121 11.59 3.81 -6.54
CA THR A 121 12.19 4.29 -5.29
C THR A 121 11.64 5.64 -4.85
N LYS A 122 11.48 6.57 -5.78
CA LYS A 122 10.91 7.92 -5.49
C LYS A 122 9.47 7.85 -5.01
N THR A 123 8.63 7.00 -5.61
CA THR A 123 7.22 6.87 -5.20
C THR A 123 7.12 6.22 -3.82
N LYS A 124 7.93 5.18 -3.56
CA LYS A 124 8.02 4.58 -2.20
C LYS A 124 8.42 5.64 -1.18
N GLN A 125 9.43 6.44 -1.49
CA GLN A 125 9.90 7.48 -0.58
C GLN A 125 8.82 8.52 -0.29
N LEU A 126 8.11 9.01 -1.31
CA LEU A 126 7.01 9.96 -1.12
C LEU A 126 5.91 9.42 -0.20
N ILE A 127 5.54 8.16 -0.35
CA ILE A 127 4.51 7.53 0.49
C ILE A 127 5.02 7.34 1.92
N LEU A 128 6.29 6.95 2.10
CA LEU A 128 6.92 6.87 3.41
C LEU A 128 6.99 8.23 4.10
N ASP A 129 7.39 9.27 3.38
CA ASP A 129 7.44 10.64 3.91
C ASP A 129 6.05 11.14 4.31
N TRP A 130 5.04 10.81 3.52
CA TRP A 130 3.66 11.14 3.85
C TRP A 130 3.17 10.37 5.07
N LYS A 131 3.42 9.06 5.15
CA LYS A 131 3.12 8.23 6.33
C LYS A 131 3.79 8.79 7.59
N ASN A 132 5.09 9.08 7.52
CA ASN A 132 5.84 9.66 8.63
C ASN A 132 5.29 11.03 9.07
N SER A 133 4.86 11.85 8.11
CA SER A 133 4.24 13.14 8.41
C SER A 133 2.89 12.97 9.10
N TYR A 134 2.12 11.97 8.70
CA TYR A 134 0.84 11.66 9.32
C TYR A 134 1.02 11.11 10.75
N GLU A 135 1.98 10.21 10.98
CA GLU A 135 2.34 9.72 12.32
C GLU A 135 2.76 10.87 13.24
N LYS A 136 3.62 11.77 12.78
CA LYS A 136 4.01 12.97 13.53
C LYS A 136 2.81 13.86 13.89
N LYS A 137 1.85 14.00 12.97
CA LYS A 137 0.63 14.76 13.23
C LYS A 137 -0.22 14.12 14.33
N ILE A 138 -0.41 12.79 14.30
CA ILE A 138 -1.13 12.05 15.35
C ILE A 138 -0.48 12.29 16.71
N VAL A 139 0.85 12.14 16.80
CA VAL A 139 1.61 12.39 18.03
C VAL A 139 1.39 13.82 18.53
N TYR A 140 1.47 14.80 17.63
CA TYR A 140 1.23 16.21 17.96
C TYR A 140 -0.19 16.45 18.49
N ASP A 141 -1.20 15.88 17.84
CA ASP A 141 -2.60 16.03 18.25
C ASP A 141 -2.84 15.41 19.65
N ILE A 142 -2.23 14.24 19.94
CA ILE A 142 -2.28 13.60 21.26
C ILE A 142 -1.59 14.45 22.32
N VAL A 143 -0.43 15.00 22.03
CA VAL A 143 0.28 15.93 22.94
C VAL A 143 -0.58 17.14 23.28
N ASN A 144 -1.24 17.73 22.30
CA ASN A 144 -2.13 18.86 22.50
C ASN A 144 -3.35 18.47 23.35
N LEU A 145 -3.94 17.31 23.07
CA LEU A 145 -5.06 16.79 23.87
C LEU A 145 -4.70 16.64 25.36
N PHE A 146 -3.52 16.08 25.68
CA PHE A 146 -3.06 15.98 27.08
C PHE A 146 -2.81 17.35 27.71
N LYS A 147 -2.24 18.30 26.95
CA LYS A 147 -2.06 19.68 27.43
C LYS A 147 -3.39 20.38 27.70
N GLU A 148 -4.36 20.25 26.80
CA GLU A 148 -5.72 20.78 26.97
C GLU A 148 -6.42 20.18 28.19
N LYS A 149 -6.18 18.89 28.44
CA LYS A 149 -6.68 18.18 29.65
C LYS A 149 -5.91 18.54 30.92
N LYS A 150 -4.90 19.42 30.84
CA LYS A 150 -4.08 19.93 31.95
C LYS A 150 -3.32 18.83 32.70
N PHE A 151 -2.74 17.89 31.95
CA PHE A 151 -1.77 16.97 32.52
C PHE A 151 -0.53 17.73 33.00
N ASP A 152 0.03 17.34 34.15
CA ASP A 152 1.14 18.04 34.79
C ASP A 152 2.44 17.94 34.01
N ILE A 153 2.68 16.79 33.39
CA ILE A 153 3.83 16.54 32.52
C ILE A 153 3.34 15.95 31.19
N VAL A 154 3.77 16.53 30.09
CA VAL A 154 3.58 15.97 28.73
C VAL A 154 4.89 16.06 27.98
N ARG A 155 5.42 14.93 27.54
CA ARG A 155 6.67 14.82 26.78
C ARG A 155 6.45 14.04 25.50
N GLN A 156 7.00 14.55 24.39
CA GLN A 156 7.03 13.89 23.11
C GLN A 156 8.39 13.21 22.89
N ASN A 157 8.43 12.07 22.22
CA ASN A 157 9.63 11.29 21.93
C ASN A 157 10.47 11.06 23.21
N PHE A 158 9.83 10.47 24.19
CA PHE A 158 10.39 10.34 25.53
C PHE A 158 11.17 9.04 25.71
N GLU A 159 12.47 9.15 25.88
CA GLU A 159 13.36 8.01 26.17
C GLU A 159 13.41 7.74 27.68
N LEU A 160 13.09 6.53 28.11
CA LEU A 160 13.22 6.13 29.52
C LEU A 160 14.66 6.29 30.05
N ARG A 161 15.67 6.16 29.22
CA ARG A 161 17.08 6.38 29.58
C ARG A 161 17.37 7.81 30.03
N LYS A 162 16.52 8.77 29.68
CA LYS A 162 16.62 10.16 30.22
C LYS A 162 16.26 10.24 31.68
N LEU A 163 15.44 9.30 32.19
CA LEU A 163 15.15 9.17 33.62
C LEU A 163 16.24 8.43 34.35
N ASN A 164 16.71 7.33 33.81
CA ASN A 164 17.78 6.53 34.41
C ASN A 164 18.66 5.87 33.33
N LYS A 165 19.95 6.20 33.35
CA LYS A 165 20.94 5.69 32.39
C LYS A 165 21.18 4.17 32.47
N THR A 166 20.75 3.52 33.57
CA THR A 166 20.85 2.07 33.73
C THR A 166 19.80 1.28 32.94
N HIS A 167 18.76 1.96 32.42
CA HIS A 167 17.79 1.28 31.57
C HIS A 167 18.41 0.74 30.28
N PRO A 168 18.03 -0.47 29.86
CA PRO A 168 18.53 -1.06 28.64
C PRO A 168 18.25 -0.22 27.40
N GLN A 169 19.16 -0.21 26.45
CA GLN A 169 19.03 0.57 25.21
C GLN A 169 17.87 0.10 24.31
N TRP A 170 17.47 -1.17 24.44
CA TRP A 170 16.38 -1.76 23.66
C TRP A 170 14.97 -1.30 24.07
N LEU A 171 14.82 -0.60 25.20
CA LEU A 171 13.51 -0.05 25.62
C LEU A 171 13.00 1.04 24.66
N GLY A 172 13.88 1.63 23.83
CA GLY A 172 13.47 2.62 22.85
C GLY A 172 12.98 3.93 23.44
N ASP A 173 12.21 4.64 22.63
CA ASP A 173 11.49 5.87 22.98
C ASP A 173 9.98 5.65 22.84
N TYR A 174 9.23 6.41 23.60
CA TYR A 174 7.76 6.46 23.52
C TYR A 174 7.33 7.72 22.79
N ASP A 175 6.33 7.61 21.92
CA ASP A 175 5.84 8.75 21.16
C ASP A 175 5.28 9.84 22.07
N VAL A 176 4.51 9.46 23.11
CA VAL A 176 4.02 10.39 24.13
C VAL A 176 4.10 9.77 25.52
N PHE A 177 4.65 10.53 26.44
CA PHE A 177 4.64 10.25 27.87
C PHE A 177 3.91 11.39 28.60
N ALA A 178 2.89 11.06 29.39
CA ALA A 178 2.11 12.06 30.12
C ALA A 178 1.83 11.61 31.57
N VAL A 179 1.84 12.57 32.49
CA VAL A 179 1.57 12.36 33.92
C VAL A 179 0.44 13.27 34.35
N ASP A 180 -0.51 12.69 35.05
CA ASP A 180 -1.59 13.39 35.75
C ASP A 180 -1.43 13.13 37.24
N ASP A 181 -0.87 14.11 37.96
CA ASP A 181 -0.62 14.02 39.39
C ASP A 181 -1.90 14.03 40.22
N LYS A 182 -2.93 14.68 39.73
CA LYS A 182 -4.22 14.74 40.39
C LYS A 182 -4.88 13.36 40.46
N ASN A 183 -4.86 12.63 39.34
CA ASN A 183 -5.46 11.30 39.22
C ASN A 183 -4.45 10.18 39.51
N LYS A 184 -3.18 10.54 39.84
CA LYS A 184 -2.07 9.57 40.05
C LYS A 184 -1.91 8.60 38.90
N SER A 185 -2.00 9.08 37.67
CA SER A 185 -1.92 8.26 36.47
C SER A 185 -0.75 8.65 35.54
N ILE A 186 -0.16 7.64 34.94
CA ILE A 186 0.89 7.78 33.94
C ILE A 186 0.36 7.17 32.64
N TRP A 187 0.51 7.91 31.57
CA TRP A 187 0.12 7.49 30.21
C TRP A 187 1.36 7.34 29.35
N ILE A 188 1.51 6.16 28.78
CA ILE A 188 2.53 5.84 27.78
C ILE A 188 1.80 5.53 26.50
N VAL A 189 2.05 6.32 25.47
CA VAL A 189 1.37 6.19 24.18
C VAL A 189 2.39 5.91 23.10
N GLU A 190 2.11 4.88 22.34
CA GLU A 190 2.80 4.51 21.11
C GLU A 190 1.83 4.69 19.94
N CYS A 191 2.21 5.47 18.96
CA CYS A 191 1.40 5.78 17.78
C CYS A 191 1.90 4.97 16.58
N LYS A 192 1.04 4.16 16.00
CA LYS A 192 1.38 3.38 14.81
C LYS A 192 0.33 3.60 13.74
N VAL A 193 0.78 3.95 12.54
CA VAL A 193 -0.05 3.84 11.35
C VAL A 193 0.07 2.43 10.81
N ILE A 194 -1.01 1.67 10.97
CA ILE A 194 -1.07 0.27 10.55
C ILE A 194 -1.53 0.23 9.09
N GLU A 195 -0.71 -0.36 8.23
CA GLU A 195 -1.10 -0.64 6.85
C GLU A 195 -2.27 -1.62 6.85
N LYS A 196 -3.32 -1.29 6.08
CA LYS A 196 -4.46 -2.18 5.94
C LYS A 196 -4.04 -3.42 5.13
N GLY A 197 -4.20 -4.59 5.70
CA GLY A 197 -3.92 -5.83 5.01
C GLY A 197 -4.86 -6.02 3.81
N ALA A 198 -4.32 -6.02 2.61
CA ALA A 198 -5.08 -6.22 1.38
C ALA A 198 -5.33 -7.72 1.10
N THR A 199 -4.58 -8.60 1.74
CA THR A 199 -4.67 -10.05 1.55
C THR A 199 -4.74 -10.78 2.89
N PHE A 200 -5.24 -12.01 2.89
CA PHE A 200 -5.16 -12.88 4.07
C PHE A 200 -3.72 -13.08 4.56
N TYR A 201 -2.74 -13.07 3.65
CA TYR A 201 -1.33 -13.14 4.00
C TYR A 201 -0.87 -11.87 4.72
N ASP A 202 -1.27 -10.68 4.27
CA ASP A 202 -0.95 -9.43 4.93
C ASP A 202 -1.58 -9.37 6.33
N MET A 203 -2.85 -9.80 6.45
CA MET A 203 -3.55 -9.89 7.75
C MET A 203 -2.84 -10.85 8.69
N TYR A 204 -2.43 -12.03 8.20
CA TYR A 204 -1.68 -13.01 8.99
C TYR A 204 -0.32 -12.46 9.43
N ARG A 205 0.42 -11.77 8.54
CA ARG A 205 1.67 -11.09 8.91
C ARG A 205 1.46 -10.04 9.98
N GLN A 206 0.44 -9.21 9.84
CA GLN A 206 0.11 -8.20 10.82
C GLN A 206 -0.22 -8.83 12.17
N GLN A 207 -1.07 -9.85 12.18
CA GLN A 207 -1.41 -10.59 13.39
C GLN A 207 -0.16 -11.17 14.06
N ASN A 208 0.73 -11.81 13.31
CA ASN A 208 1.98 -12.34 13.86
C ASN A 208 2.86 -11.24 14.43
N ARG A 209 3.03 -10.13 13.73
CA ARG A 209 3.82 -8.99 14.18
C ARG A 209 3.29 -8.42 15.49
N PHE A 210 1.97 -8.30 15.66
CA PHE A 210 1.38 -7.73 16.87
C PHE A 210 1.32 -8.71 18.04
N PHE A 211 1.10 -9.99 17.80
CA PHE A 211 0.80 -10.94 18.86
C PHE A 211 1.90 -11.99 19.11
N ASN A 212 2.80 -12.22 18.16
CA ASN A 212 3.77 -13.31 18.23
C ASN A 212 5.24 -12.87 18.19
N GLU A 213 5.57 -11.75 17.54
CA GLU A 213 6.97 -11.29 17.43
C GLU A 213 7.48 -10.51 18.66
N HIS A 214 6.60 -10.21 19.61
CA HIS A 214 6.93 -9.51 20.86
C HIS A 214 6.84 -10.40 22.09
N LYS A 215 6.85 -11.71 21.90
CA LYS A 215 7.06 -12.71 22.93
C LYS A 215 8.49 -13.19 22.89
#